data_2ae89b84532e1869ff4f6a9fb155a3e0
#
_entry.id   2ae89b84532e1869ff4f6a9fb155a3e0
#
_cell.length_a   1.000
_cell.length_b   1.000
_cell.length_c   1.000
_cell.angle_alpha   90.00
_cell.angle_beta   90.00
_cell.angle_gamma   90.00
#
_symmetry.space_group_name_H-M   'P 1'
#
loop_
_entity.id
_entity.type
_entity.pdbx_description
1 polymer ?
#
loop_
_entity_poly.entity_id
_entity_poly.type
_entity_poly.pdbx_seq_one_letter_code
_entity_poly.pdbx_strand_id
1 'polypeptide(L)'
;LTLDKMLAKIKATPNVTIFTISTGQFAREMADARGGMGGARRMDYLQADNEMRTFAQMTGGLSFAPMFQGALPDIFSQINDSIRNQYVVTYKPTNTKNDGGFRKVKIYLVDNEGKPLKMQDEKGKPLKYSVVARDGYRAKLPVQ
;
A
#
# COMPACT_ATOMS: atom_id res chain seq x y z
N LEU A 1 -17.27 12.20 6.50
CA LEU A 1 -16.68 11.83 5.21
C LEU A 1 -16.84 10.33 5.04
N THR A 2 -17.50 9.85 3.97
CA THR A 2 -17.68 8.40 3.74
C THR A 2 -16.42 7.81 3.12
N LEU A 3 -16.23 6.49 3.29
CA LEU A 3 -15.11 5.76 2.71
C LEU A 3 -15.01 5.96 1.19
N ASP A 4 -16.15 5.89 0.48
CA ASP A 4 -16.19 6.07 -0.97
C ASP A 4 -15.68 7.45 -1.41
N LYS A 5 -16.04 8.51 -0.67
CA LYS A 5 -15.54 9.86 -0.93
C LYS A 5 -14.03 9.97 -0.69
N MET A 6 -13.50 9.30 0.33
CA MET A 6 -12.06 9.23 0.58
C MET A 6 -11.33 8.49 -0.52
N LEU A 7 -11.81 7.31 -0.91
CA LEU A 7 -11.24 6.53 -2.00
C LEU A 7 -11.25 7.30 -3.33
N ALA A 8 -12.35 7.99 -3.64
CA ALA A 8 -12.45 8.84 -4.83
C ALA A 8 -11.42 9.99 -4.79
N LYS A 9 -11.24 10.63 -3.64
CA LYS A 9 -10.25 11.70 -3.46
C LYS A 9 -8.82 11.18 -3.62
N ILE A 10 -8.50 10.04 -3.02
CA ILE A 10 -7.18 9.40 -3.15
C ILE A 10 -6.89 9.08 -4.63
N LYS A 11 -7.86 8.50 -5.35
CA LYS A 11 -7.73 8.20 -6.78
C LYS A 11 -7.55 9.46 -7.63
N ALA A 12 -8.14 10.57 -7.23
CA ALA A 12 -8.05 11.84 -7.94
C ALA A 12 -6.78 12.62 -7.63
N THR A 13 -6.05 12.27 -6.54
CA THR A 13 -4.84 12.99 -6.13
C THR A 13 -3.60 12.26 -6.66
N PRO A 14 -2.95 12.75 -7.71
CA PRO A 14 -1.72 12.16 -8.23
C PRO A 14 -0.54 12.46 -7.31
N ASN A 15 0.52 11.66 -7.43
CA ASN A 15 1.83 11.90 -6.81
C ASN A 15 1.84 11.99 -5.27
N VAL A 16 0.88 11.37 -4.61
CA VAL A 16 0.86 11.20 -3.16
C VAL A 16 1.02 9.73 -2.83
N THR A 17 1.96 9.40 -1.95
CA THR A 17 2.13 8.07 -1.37
C THR A 17 1.68 8.13 0.09
N ILE A 18 0.81 7.22 0.49
CA ILE A 18 0.25 7.15 1.84
C ILE A 18 0.88 5.96 2.56
N PHE A 19 1.59 6.22 3.65
CA PHE A 19 2.02 5.22 4.61
C PHE A 19 1.06 5.24 5.79
N THR A 20 0.62 4.07 6.23
CA THR A 20 -0.31 3.98 7.36
C THR A 20 0.28 3.17 8.50
N ILE A 21 0.06 3.63 9.73
CA ILE A 21 0.41 2.92 10.95
C ILE A 21 -0.87 2.78 11.74
N SER A 22 -1.42 1.56 11.78
CA SER A 22 -2.64 1.28 12.54
C SER A 22 -2.29 0.86 13.97
N THR A 23 -2.91 1.49 14.94
CA THR A 23 -2.82 1.10 16.35
C THR A 23 -3.91 0.11 16.76
N GLY A 24 -4.75 -0.32 15.82
CA GLY A 24 -5.90 -1.21 16.08
C GLY A 24 -5.48 -2.55 16.66
N GLN A 25 -4.40 -3.15 16.18
CA GLN A 25 -3.89 -4.40 16.72
C GLN A 25 -3.38 -4.22 18.15
N PHE A 26 -2.61 -3.18 18.42
CA PHE A 26 -2.13 -2.85 19.77
C PHE A 26 -3.30 -2.64 20.74
N ALA A 27 -4.34 -1.92 20.33
CA ALA A 27 -5.54 -1.70 21.13
C ALA A 27 -6.27 -3.01 21.46
N ARG A 28 -6.34 -3.95 20.50
CA ARG A 28 -6.94 -5.27 20.72
C ARG A 28 -6.14 -6.10 21.72
N GLU A 29 -4.82 -6.16 21.57
CA GLU A 29 -3.92 -6.89 22.49
C GLU A 29 -4.04 -6.35 23.93
N MET A 30 -4.04 -5.03 24.09
CA MET A 30 -4.23 -4.41 25.41
C MET A 30 -5.61 -4.69 26.00
N ALA A 31 -6.64 -4.72 25.20
CA ALA A 31 -8.00 -5.02 25.67
C ALA A 31 -8.15 -6.49 26.05
N ASP A 32 -7.58 -7.41 25.28
CA ASP A 32 -7.60 -8.84 25.56
C ASP A 32 -6.85 -9.15 26.88
N ALA A 33 -5.74 -8.46 27.14
CA ALA A 33 -5.00 -8.55 28.42
C ALA A 33 -5.79 -8.06 29.63
N ARG A 34 -6.85 -7.24 29.44
CA ARG A 34 -7.70 -6.66 30.48
C ARG A 34 -9.09 -7.33 30.61
N GLY A 35 -9.29 -8.48 29.99
CA GLY A 35 -10.57 -9.21 30.06
C GLY A 35 -11.36 -9.24 28.76
N GLY A 36 -10.76 -8.76 27.67
CA GLY A 36 -11.28 -8.87 26.32
C GLY A 36 -12.10 -7.67 25.84
N MET A 37 -12.20 -7.59 24.52
CA MET A 37 -12.98 -6.58 23.81
C MET A 37 -14.24 -7.23 23.21
N GLY A 38 -15.40 -6.59 23.37
CA GLY A 38 -16.64 -7.06 22.74
C GLY A 38 -16.51 -7.20 21.23
N GLY A 39 -17.15 -8.24 20.67
CA GLY A 39 -16.99 -8.62 19.25
C GLY A 39 -17.24 -7.48 18.27
N ALA A 40 -18.24 -6.63 18.50
CA ALA A 40 -18.54 -5.47 17.64
C ALA A 40 -17.34 -4.50 17.54
N ARG A 41 -16.75 -4.11 18.68
CA ARG A 41 -15.56 -3.23 18.69
C ARG A 41 -14.36 -3.85 18.00
N ARG A 42 -14.19 -5.17 18.13
CA ARG A 42 -13.11 -5.90 17.42
C ARG A 42 -13.28 -5.81 15.90
N MET A 43 -14.51 -5.92 15.42
CA MET A 43 -14.83 -5.77 13.98
C MET A 43 -14.54 -4.35 13.48
N ASP A 44 -14.87 -3.30 14.26
CA ASP A 44 -14.59 -1.90 13.90
C ASP A 44 -13.08 -1.66 13.69
N TYR A 45 -12.24 -2.19 14.58
CA TYR A 45 -10.78 -2.09 14.43
C TYR A 45 -10.26 -2.84 13.21
N LEU A 46 -10.79 -4.05 12.92
CA LEU A 46 -10.39 -4.80 11.75
C LEU A 46 -10.80 -4.11 10.44
N GLN A 47 -11.97 -3.48 10.43
CA GLN A 47 -12.42 -2.69 9.30
C GLN A 47 -11.51 -1.49 9.08
N ALA A 48 -11.20 -0.71 10.12
CA ALA A 48 -10.29 0.42 10.03
C ALA A 48 -8.88 0.02 9.56
N ASP A 49 -8.35 -1.10 10.05
CA ASP A 49 -7.06 -1.65 9.59
C ASP A 49 -7.08 -1.97 8.09
N ASN A 50 -8.17 -2.56 7.59
CA ASN A 50 -8.34 -2.88 6.17
C ASN A 50 -8.48 -1.62 5.30
N GLU A 51 -9.19 -0.60 5.77
CA GLU A 51 -9.31 0.69 5.09
C GLU A 51 -7.95 1.39 4.98
N MET A 52 -7.18 1.46 6.07
CA MET A 52 -5.83 2.00 6.08
C MET A 52 -4.90 1.26 5.12
N ARG A 53 -4.96 -0.07 5.11
CA ARG A 53 -4.20 -0.90 4.16
C ARG A 53 -4.57 -0.58 2.71
N THR A 54 -5.85 -0.43 2.44
CA THR A 54 -6.36 -0.07 1.11
C THR A 54 -5.82 1.28 0.65
N PHE A 55 -5.81 2.30 1.51
CA PHE A 55 -5.25 3.62 1.18
C PHE A 55 -3.76 3.56 0.84
N ALA A 56 -2.98 2.82 1.64
CA ALA A 56 -1.56 2.62 1.38
C ALA A 56 -1.34 1.91 0.03
N GLN A 57 -1.98 0.78 -0.20
CA GLN A 57 -1.83 0.00 -1.43
C GLN A 57 -2.20 0.78 -2.70
N MET A 58 -3.31 1.53 -2.66
CA MET A 58 -3.76 2.34 -3.80
C MET A 58 -2.76 3.42 -4.21
N THR A 59 -1.94 3.88 -3.28
CA THR A 59 -0.98 4.97 -3.49
C THR A 59 0.46 4.49 -3.65
N GLY A 60 0.71 3.18 -3.55
CA GLY A 60 2.05 2.61 -3.60
C GLY A 60 2.84 2.81 -2.31
N GLY A 61 2.17 2.93 -1.19
CA GLY A 61 2.78 2.97 0.14
C GLY A 61 2.65 1.63 0.89
N LEU A 62 3.12 1.62 2.12
CA LEU A 62 3.09 0.47 3.02
C LEU A 62 2.12 0.72 4.18
N SER A 63 1.53 -0.36 4.68
CA SER A 63 0.65 -0.35 5.85
C SER A 63 1.26 -1.22 6.95
N PHE A 64 1.36 -0.67 8.14
CA PHE A 64 1.93 -1.31 9.32
C PHE A 64 0.86 -1.43 10.42
N ALA A 65 0.87 -2.54 11.12
CA ALA A 65 -0.02 -2.79 12.27
C ALA A 65 0.82 -3.34 13.44
N PRO A 66 1.53 -2.45 14.17
CA PRO A 66 2.36 -2.89 15.28
C PRO A 66 1.54 -3.49 16.41
N MET A 67 2.04 -4.56 17.03
CA MET A 67 1.46 -5.19 18.22
C MET A 67 1.81 -4.43 19.50
N PHE A 68 2.93 -3.70 19.51
CA PHE A 68 3.45 -2.96 20.68
C PHE A 68 4.22 -1.72 20.24
N GLN A 69 4.33 -0.74 21.14
CA GLN A 69 4.94 0.56 20.83
C GLN A 69 6.43 0.48 20.45
N GLY A 70 7.16 -0.49 20.99
CA GLY A 70 8.59 -0.67 20.67
C GLY A 70 8.89 -1.02 19.21
N ALA A 71 7.89 -1.40 18.42
CA ALA A 71 8.05 -1.64 16.99
C ALA A 71 8.08 -0.34 16.15
N LEU A 72 7.70 0.80 16.71
CA LEU A 72 7.60 2.06 15.95
C LEU A 72 8.93 2.54 15.35
N PRO A 73 10.09 2.49 16.05
CA PRO A 73 11.37 2.89 15.45
C PRO A 73 11.69 2.11 14.17
N ASP A 74 11.48 0.80 14.17
CA ASP A 74 11.73 -0.05 13.01
C ASP A 74 10.77 0.27 11.86
N ILE A 75 9.51 0.56 12.16
CA ILE A 75 8.52 0.99 11.18
C ILE A 75 8.93 2.32 10.53
N PHE A 76 9.36 3.31 11.31
CA PHE A 76 9.83 4.57 10.78
C PHE A 76 11.10 4.41 9.93
N SER A 77 12.01 3.50 10.33
CA SER A 77 13.17 3.16 9.50
C SER A 77 12.74 2.57 8.15
N GLN A 78 11.82 1.60 8.15
CA GLN A 78 11.30 1.00 6.92
C GLN A 78 10.58 2.02 6.02
N ILE A 79 9.82 2.96 6.59
CA ILE A 79 9.20 4.06 5.83
C ILE A 79 10.27 4.94 5.20
N ASN A 80 11.28 5.32 5.97
CA ASN A 80 12.38 6.16 5.49
C ASN A 80 13.16 5.47 4.35
N ASP A 81 13.47 4.19 4.51
CA ASP A 81 14.12 3.39 3.48
C ASP A 81 13.25 3.27 2.22
N SER A 82 11.95 3.07 2.38
CA SER A 82 11.01 3.05 1.26
C SER A 82 10.98 4.39 0.51
N ILE A 83 10.99 5.51 1.21
CA ILE A 83 10.99 6.84 0.58
C ILE A 83 12.32 7.11 -0.15
N ARG A 84 13.44 6.73 0.43
CA ARG A 84 14.78 6.96 -0.14
C ARG A 84 15.10 6.09 -1.34
N ASN A 85 14.51 4.89 -1.42
CA ASN A 85 14.79 3.90 -2.44
C ASN A 85 13.65 3.75 -3.46
N GLN A 86 12.91 4.83 -3.73
CA GLN A 86 11.87 4.84 -4.74
C GLN A 86 12.43 4.93 -6.15
N TYR A 87 11.85 4.16 -7.05
CA TYR A 87 12.12 4.26 -8.48
C TYR A 87 10.98 5.00 -9.18
N VAL A 88 11.33 5.89 -10.09
CA VAL A 88 10.35 6.56 -10.96
C VAL A 88 10.39 5.88 -12.33
N VAL A 89 9.28 5.27 -12.72
CA VAL A 89 9.15 4.63 -14.03
C VAL A 89 8.18 5.42 -14.88
N THR A 90 8.66 5.91 -16.02
CA THR A 90 7.84 6.63 -17.01
C THR A 90 7.57 5.72 -18.20
N TYR A 91 6.32 5.63 -18.62
CA TYR A 91 5.94 4.83 -19.78
C TYR A 91 4.85 5.53 -20.60
N LYS A 92 4.74 5.17 -21.87
CA LYS A 92 3.66 5.62 -22.75
C LYS A 92 2.56 4.56 -22.77
N PRO A 93 1.34 4.87 -22.33
CA PRO A 93 0.26 3.90 -22.34
C PRO A 93 -0.15 3.52 -23.77
N THR A 94 -0.48 2.26 -23.99
CA THR A 94 -1.05 1.79 -25.28
C THR A 94 -2.48 2.29 -25.48
N ASN A 95 -3.24 2.43 -24.39
CA ASN A 95 -4.58 3.03 -24.44
C ASN A 95 -4.48 4.55 -24.26
N THR A 96 -4.63 5.29 -25.34
CA THR A 96 -4.52 6.76 -25.39
C THR A 96 -5.86 7.50 -25.23
N LYS A 97 -6.97 6.79 -24.97
CA LYS A 97 -8.29 7.43 -24.81
C LYS A 97 -8.32 8.37 -23.60
N ASN A 98 -8.73 9.60 -23.82
CA ASN A 98 -8.90 10.63 -22.80
C ASN A 98 -10.37 10.64 -22.27
N ASP A 99 -10.75 9.59 -21.55
CA ASP A 99 -12.12 9.35 -21.07
C ASP A 99 -12.29 9.54 -19.57
N GLY A 100 -11.23 9.98 -18.86
CA GLY A 100 -11.24 10.09 -17.39
C GLY A 100 -11.31 8.76 -16.66
N GLY A 101 -11.30 7.64 -17.37
CA GLY A 101 -11.40 6.30 -16.81
C GLY A 101 -10.16 5.90 -16.02
N PHE A 102 -10.34 5.02 -15.02
CA PHE A 102 -9.22 4.48 -14.26
C PHE A 102 -8.51 3.37 -15.06
N ARG A 103 -7.19 3.49 -15.15
CA ARG A 103 -6.31 2.51 -15.81
C ARG A 103 -5.51 1.77 -14.75
N LYS A 104 -5.82 0.49 -14.59
CA LYS A 104 -5.07 -0.37 -13.67
C LYS A 104 -3.69 -0.68 -14.26
N VAL A 105 -2.64 -0.57 -13.44
CA VAL A 105 -1.25 -0.87 -13.81
C VAL A 105 -0.73 -1.98 -12.92
N LYS A 106 -0.04 -2.95 -13.51
CA LYS A 106 0.69 -3.98 -12.77
C LYS A 106 2.14 -3.93 -13.19
N ILE A 107 3.03 -3.92 -12.20
CA ILE A 107 4.48 -3.88 -12.39
C ILE A 107 5.07 -5.20 -11.95
N TYR A 108 5.92 -5.78 -12.77
CA TYR A 108 6.65 -7.00 -12.49
C TYR A 108 8.13 -6.78 -12.70
N LEU A 109 8.95 -7.37 -11.85
CA LEU A 109 10.39 -7.48 -12.09
C LEU A 109 10.63 -8.71 -12.96
N VAL A 110 11.35 -8.52 -14.04
CA VAL A 110 11.70 -9.59 -14.97
C VAL A 110 13.22 -9.61 -15.19
N ASP A 111 13.74 -10.77 -15.57
CA ASP A 111 15.11 -10.93 -16.00
C ASP A 111 15.30 -10.45 -17.46
N ASN A 112 16.52 -10.61 -18.00
CA ASN A 112 16.86 -10.20 -19.37
C ASN A 112 16.10 -11.01 -20.44
N GLU A 113 15.50 -12.14 -20.08
CA GLU A 113 14.69 -12.97 -20.98
C GLU A 113 13.19 -12.66 -20.87
N GLY A 114 12.81 -11.70 -20.00
CA GLY A 114 11.40 -11.35 -19.75
C GLY A 114 10.67 -12.32 -18.81
N LYS A 115 11.37 -13.24 -18.16
CA LYS A 115 10.80 -14.14 -17.16
C LYS A 115 10.74 -13.47 -15.78
N PRO A 116 9.85 -13.90 -14.87
CA PRO A 116 9.82 -13.38 -13.51
C PRO A 116 11.19 -13.49 -12.83
N LEU A 117 11.70 -12.36 -12.32
CA LEU A 117 13.00 -12.32 -11.67
C LEU A 117 13.04 -13.26 -10.47
N LYS A 118 14.02 -14.12 -10.42
CA LYS A 118 14.30 -14.99 -9.26
C LYS A 118 15.52 -14.45 -8.54
N MET A 119 15.33 -14.07 -7.28
CA MET A 119 16.40 -13.60 -6.41
C MET A 119 16.81 -14.71 -5.45
N GLN A 120 18.11 -14.78 -5.14
CA GLN A 120 18.67 -15.70 -4.16
C GLN A 120 19.60 -14.94 -3.23
N ASP A 121 19.71 -15.42 -1.98
CA ASP A 121 20.72 -14.93 -1.05
C ASP A 121 22.12 -15.49 -1.39
N GLU A 122 23.12 -15.07 -0.64
CA GLU A 122 24.51 -15.52 -0.81
C GLU A 122 24.68 -17.05 -0.66
N LYS A 123 23.72 -17.73 -0.04
CA LYS A 123 23.69 -19.19 0.16
C LYS A 123 22.83 -19.91 -0.87
N GLY A 124 22.34 -19.21 -1.91
CA GLY A 124 21.49 -19.77 -2.96
C GLY A 124 20.04 -20.02 -2.54
N LYS A 125 19.59 -19.53 -1.37
CA LYS A 125 18.21 -19.67 -0.92
C LYS A 125 17.33 -18.65 -1.61
N PRO A 126 16.14 -19.03 -2.14
CA PRO A 126 15.24 -18.11 -2.80
C PRO A 126 14.80 -16.96 -1.87
N LEU A 127 15.00 -15.72 -2.32
CA LEU A 127 14.49 -14.51 -1.67
C LEU A 127 13.13 -14.18 -2.24
N LYS A 128 12.18 -13.94 -1.34
CA LYS A 128 10.85 -13.41 -1.72
C LYS A 128 10.94 -11.89 -1.78
N TYR A 129 10.46 -11.33 -2.85
CA TYR A 129 10.30 -9.89 -3.00
C TYR A 129 8.84 -9.53 -3.34
N SER A 130 8.47 -8.30 -3.09
CA SER A 130 7.18 -7.74 -3.51
C SER A 130 7.42 -6.40 -4.18
N VAL A 131 6.67 -6.11 -5.21
CA VAL A 131 6.68 -4.80 -5.87
C VAL A 131 5.57 -3.97 -5.24
N VAL A 132 5.97 -2.87 -4.61
CA VAL A 132 5.03 -1.89 -4.04
C VAL A 132 4.91 -0.74 -5.01
N ALA A 133 3.74 -0.58 -5.60
CA ALA A 133 3.47 0.44 -6.62
C ALA A 133 2.00 0.86 -6.56
N ARG A 134 1.68 2.00 -7.18
CA ARG A 134 0.28 2.43 -7.32
C ARG A 134 -0.51 1.43 -8.16
N ASP A 135 -1.77 1.22 -7.80
CA ASP A 135 -2.69 0.35 -8.53
C ASP A 135 -2.98 0.83 -9.96
N GLY A 136 -2.76 2.12 -10.24
CA GLY A 136 -3.04 2.69 -11.56
C GLY A 136 -3.14 4.22 -11.54
N TYR A 137 -3.72 4.77 -12.60
CA TYR A 137 -3.92 6.20 -12.79
C TYR A 137 -5.27 6.49 -13.47
N ARG A 138 -5.73 7.74 -13.37
CA ARG A 138 -6.86 8.21 -14.19
C ARG A 138 -6.36 8.78 -15.50
N ALA A 139 -6.97 8.35 -16.60
CA ALA A 139 -6.77 8.99 -17.91
C ALA A 139 -7.22 10.46 -17.85
N LYS A 140 -6.60 11.31 -18.68
CA LYS A 140 -7.02 12.71 -18.79
C LYS A 140 -8.46 12.78 -19.31
N LEU A 141 -9.20 13.81 -18.91
CA LEU A 141 -10.47 14.14 -19.54
C LEU A 141 -10.19 14.81 -20.90
N PRO A 142 -11.12 14.71 -21.88
CA PRO A 142 -11.04 15.52 -23.09
C PRO A 142 -10.96 17.00 -22.71
N VAL A 143 -10.06 17.73 -23.34
CA VAL A 143 -10.06 19.20 -23.25
C VAL A 143 -11.27 19.69 -24.06
N GLN A 144 -12.19 20.36 -23.40
CA GLN A 144 -13.30 21.05 -24.07
C GLN A 144 -12.80 22.28 -24.77
#